data_f83d83bc7af7c4e444032c4d5185784b
#
_entry.id   f83d83bc7af7c4e444032c4d5185784b
#
_cell.length_a   1.000
_cell.length_b   1.000
_cell.length_c   1.000
_cell.angle_alpha   90.00
_cell.angle_beta   90.00
_cell.angle_gamma   90.00
#
_symmetry.space_group_name_H-M   'P 1'
#
loop_
_entity.id
_entity.type
_entity.pdbx_description
1 polymer ?
#
loop_
_entity_poly.entity_id
_entity_poly.type
_entity_poly.pdbx_seq_one_letter_code
_entity_poly.pdbx_strand_id
1 'polypeptide(L)'
;MKKVTFLVVMLAFLANVSMAQNKERVNAFNYNKNAQSYIQTAEQLMVQNRTDKAAKEMNNAKIMLQRAKAAIDLAANHEETKVEAKTWHYYSVIYLKIATYPEFAELDTEALEKTADALRKIIELDESYFKQNAGEISTYIQSVTTNYFNQGAVAYESGDYVKAIDCYINAYETMAIVGQKDNEALMVAAQIAVMANENNKAIELCTTLLNDGFETPQVYQYMAIAQGALENNDAMVEYLQKGREKFPEDEALINEQINAYLKLKREAEIIDQIREMAEKNTTNSVYYFILGTIYGNPESELYNVDEALNCYNKVIEINPNDENAYINIAGIYIDKSN
;
A
#
# COMPACT_ATOMS: atom_id res chain seq x y z
N MET A 1 -52.42 12.55 -38.66
CA MET A 1 -52.90 12.34 -37.28
C MET A 1 -52.21 11.16 -36.58
N LYS A 2 -52.16 9.92 -37.13
CA LYS A 2 -51.53 8.74 -36.46
C LYS A 2 -50.07 8.91 -36.09
N LYS A 3 -49.20 9.63 -36.87
CA LYS A 3 -47.80 9.86 -36.57
C LYS A 3 -47.55 10.82 -35.40
N VAL A 4 -48.43 11.83 -35.26
CA VAL A 4 -48.36 12.82 -34.16
C VAL A 4 -48.78 12.19 -32.84
N THR A 5 -49.83 11.35 -32.88
CA THR A 5 -50.30 10.62 -31.69
C THR A 5 -49.26 9.62 -31.18
N PHE A 6 -48.55 8.96 -32.10
CA PHE A 6 -47.44 8.02 -31.70
C PHE A 6 -46.26 8.76 -31.08
N LEU A 7 -45.90 9.95 -31.62
CA LEU A 7 -44.81 10.77 -31.07
C LEU A 7 -45.16 11.31 -29.68
N VAL A 8 -46.39 11.74 -29.45
CA VAL A 8 -46.87 12.23 -28.15
C VAL A 8 -46.93 11.11 -27.11
N VAL A 9 -47.37 9.92 -27.51
CA VAL A 9 -47.39 8.74 -26.62
C VAL A 9 -45.95 8.29 -26.29
N MET A 10 -45.02 8.33 -27.24
CA MET A 10 -43.64 8.00 -27.02
C MET A 10 -42.91 9.00 -26.10
N LEU A 11 -43.20 10.31 -26.29
CA LEU A 11 -42.70 11.38 -25.41
C LEU A 11 -43.29 11.30 -23.99
N ALA A 12 -44.58 10.95 -23.87
CA ALA A 12 -45.20 10.75 -22.57
C ALA A 12 -44.70 9.49 -21.86
N PHE A 13 -44.35 8.45 -22.61
CA PHE A 13 -43.73 7.23 -22.05
C PHE A 13 -42.30 7.50 -21.57
N LEU A 14 -41.50 8.23 -22.35
CA LEU A 14 -40.15 8.66 -21.97
C LEU A 14 -40.16 9.58 -20.73
N ALA A 15 -41.10 10.54 -20.68
CA ALA A 15 -41.26 11.43 -19.53
C ALA A 15 -41.68 10.69 -18.25
N ASN A 16 -42.52 9.66 -18.35
CA ASN A 16 -42.92 8.84 -17.22
C ASN A 16 -41.75 7.95 -16.71
N VAL A 17 -40.91 7.45 -17.63
CA VAL A 17 -39.72 6.67 -17.26
C VAL A 17 -38.69 7.56 -16.57
N SER A 18 -38.42 8.75 -17.07
CA SER A 18 -37.52 9.73 -16.46
C SER A 18 -38.00 10.17 -15.06
N MET A 19 -39.28 10.42 -14.88
CA MET A 19 -39.88 10.73 -13.57
C MET A 19 -39.75 9.57 -12.58
N ALA A 20 -39.84 8.32 -13.04
CA ALA A 20 -39.74 7.14 -12.20
C ALA A 20 -38.30 6.97 -11.65
N GLN A 21 -37.29 7.26 -12.45
CA GLN A 21 -35.90 7.07 -12.06
C GLN A 21 -35.35 8.19 -11.15
N ASN A 22 -35.76 9.44 -11.38
CA ASN A 22 -35.52 10.51 -10.41
C ASN A 22 -36.22 10.20 -9.07
N LYS A 23 -37.35 9.50 -9.08
CA LYS A 23 -38.00 9.00 -7.88
C LYS A 23 -37.15 7.98 -7.13
N GLU A 24 -36.49 7.03 -7.84
CA GLU A 24 -35.61 6.03 -7.18
C GLU A 24 -34.40 6.70 -6.53
N ARG A 25 -33.74 7.67 -7.15
CA ARG A 25 -32.69 8.47 -6.53
C ARG A 25 -33.16 9.22 -5.28
N VAL A 26 -34.37 9.79 -5.32
CA VAL A 26 -34.98 10.45 -4.16
C VAL A 26 -35.36 9.46 -3.07
N ASN A 27 -35.85 8.27 -3.43
CA ASN A 27 -36.14 7.20 -2.50
C ASN A 27 -34.82 6.75 -1.79
N ALA A 28 -33.74 6.54 -2.54
CA ALA A 28 -32.44 6.17 -2.01
C ALA A 28 -31.93 7.19 -0.97
N PHE A 29 -32.01 8.48 -1.30
CA PHE A 29 -31.67 9.56 -0.39
C PHE A 29 -32.49 9.52 0.91
N ASN A 30 -33.81 9.37 0.81
CA ASN A 30 -34.71 9.35 1.97
C ASN A 30 -34.47 8.11 2.85
N TYR A 31 -34.28 6.93 2.25
CA TYR A 31 -33.94 5.73 2.99
C TYR A 31 -32.58 5.85 3.68
N ASN A 32 -31.57 6.42 3.01
CA ASN A 32 -30.27 6.68 3.60
C ASN A 32 -30.34 7.66 4.77
N LYS A 33 -31.14 8.73 4.66
CA LYS A 33 -31.38 9.68 5.75
C LYS A 33 -32.02 9.01 6.96
N ASN A 34 -33.01 8.15 6.73
CA ASN A 34 -33.64 7.37 7.81
C ASN A 34 -32.64 6.40 8.45
N ALA A 35 -31.82 5.70 7.65
CA ALA A 35 -30.76 4.84 8.17
C ALA A 35 -29.79 5.62 9.06
N GLN A 36 -29.36 6.81 8.66
CA GLN A 36 -28.49 7.68 9.45
C GLN A 36 -29.10 8.04 10.81
N SER A 37 -30.41 8.33 10.83
CA SER A 37 -31.11 8.63 12.10
C SER A 37 -31.12 7.43 13.06
N TYR A 38 -31.33 6.22 12.53
CA TYR A 38 -31.29 4.99 13.33
C TYR A 38 -29.88 4.70 13.83
N ILE A 39 -28.84 4.89 13.01
CA ILE A 39 -27.43 4.73 13.41
C ILE A 39 -27.11 5.68 14.58
N GLN A 40 -27.40 6.98 14.41
CA GLN A 40 -27.15 7.96 15.47
C GLN A 40 -27.87 7.63 16.79
N THR A 41 -29.11 7.13 16.68
CA THR A 41 -29.88 6.69 17.86
C THR A 41 -29.22 5.47 18.51
N ALA A 42 -28.75 4.51 17.72
CA ALA A 42 -28.05 3.33 18.20
C ALA A 42 -26.74 3.70 18.93
N GLU A 43 -25.92 4.57 18.34
CA GLU A 43 -24.69 5.07 18.93
C GLU A 43 -24.94 5.77 20.28
N GLN A 44 -25.96 6.61 20.38
CA GLN A 44 -26.35 7.24 21.64
C GLN A 44 -26.80 6.22 22.70
N LEU A 45 -27.52 5.17 22.29
CA LEU A 45 -27.93 4.08 23.19
C LEU A 45 -26.74 3.23 23.66
N MET A 46 -25.75 3.02 22.81
CA MET A 46 -24.48 2.32 23.16
C MET A 46 -23.73 3.09 24.26
N VAL A 47 -23.59 4.42 24.12
CA VAL A 47 -22.97 5.27 25.14
C VAL A 47 -23.72 5.17 26.49
N GLN A 48 -25.04 4.93 26.47
CA GLN A 48 -25.86 4.71 27.64
C GLN A 48 -25.87 3.26 28.17
N ASN A 49 -25.04 2.37 27.64
CA ASN A 49 -25.02 0.93 27.94
C ASN A 49 -26.35 0.20 27.66
N ARG A 50 -27.19 0.71 26.77
CA ARG A 50 -28.51 0.13 26.39
C ARG A 50 -28.37 -0.72 25.12
N THR A 51 -27.53 -1.75 25.18
CA THR A 51 -27.07 -2.56 24.02
C THR A 51 -28.21 -3.21 23.24
N ASP A 52 -29.21 -3.80 23.92
CA ASP A 52 -30.34 -4.47 23.22
C ASP A 52 -31.16 -3.47 22.38
N LYS A 53 -31.34 -2.25 22.89
CA LYS A 53 -32.07 -1.21 22.16
C LYS A 53 -31.21 -0.67 21.01
N ALA A 54 -29.92 -0.50 21.24
CA ALA A 54 -28.97 -0.12 20.19
C ALA A 54 -28.97 -1.14 19.03
N ALA A 55 -28.90 -2.43 19.34
CA ALA A 55 -28.95 -3.49 18.35
C ALA A 55 -30.25 -3.47 17.52
N LYS A 56 -31.40 -3.15 18.17
CA LYS A 56 -32.66 -2.98 17.45
C LYS A 56 -32.62 -1.82 16.46
N GLU A 57 -32.06 -0.67 16.86
CA GLU A 57 -31.94 0.50 15.99
C GLU A 57 -30.94 0.24 14.84
N MET A 58 -29.85 -0.48 15.08
CA MET A 58 -28.92 -0.92 14.02
C MET A 58 -29.62 -1.84 13.01
N ASN A 59 -30.50 -2.74 13.48
CA ASN A 59 -31.28 -3.58 12.56
C ASN A 59 -32.28 -2.73 11.74
N ASN A 60 -32.92 -1.71 12.32
CA ASN A 60 -33.75 -0.76 11.57
C ASN A 60 -32.93 0.00 10.52
N ALA A 61 -31.71 0.43 10.87
CA ALA A 61 -30.78 1.06 9.94
C ALA A 61 -30.44 0.14 8.77
N LYS A 62 -30.15 -1.15 9.05
CA LYS A 62 -29.86 -2.16 8.02
C LYS A 62 -30.99 -2.33 7.02
N ILE A 63 -32.25 -2.40 7.49
CA ILE A 63 -33.43 -2.48 6.62
C ILE A 63 -33.52 -1.23 5.72
N MET A 64 -33.25 -0.05 6.26
CA MET A 64 -33.27 1.18 5.47
C MET A 64 -32.12 1.23 4.47
N LEU A 65 -30.90 0.81 4.83
CA LEU A 65 -29.75 0.73 3.90
C LEU A 65 -30.01 -0.29 2.78
N GLN A 66 -30.61 -1.43 3.08
CA GLN A 66 -30.98 -2.40 2.05
C GLN A 66 -31.93 -1.79 1.01
N ARG A 67 -32.92 -1.00 1.46
CA ARG A 67 -33.84 -0.27 0.56
C ARG A 67 -33.11 0.84 -0.20
N ALA A 68 -32.24 1.59 0.50
CA ALA A 68 -31.45 2.64 -0.12
C ALA A 68 -30.54 2.09 -1.23
N LYS A 69 -29.85 0.96 -0.95
CA LYS A 69 -29.03 0.23 -1.91
C LYS A 69 -29.83 -0.18 -3.14
N ALA A 70 -30.96 -0.86 -2.96
CA ALA A 70 -31.80 -1.28 -4.08
C ALA A 70 -32.24 -0.12 -4.96
N ALA A 71 -32.64 1.00 -4.36
CA ALA A 71 -33.09 2.18 -5.08
C ALA A 71 -31.92 2.90 -5.81
N ILE A 72 -30.75 3.02 -5.17
CA ILE A 72 -29.62 3.68 -5.81
C ILE A 72 -29.01 2.84 -6.93
N ASP A 73 -29.00 1.52 -6.80
CA ASP A 73 -28.57 0.61 -7.86
C ASP A 73 -29.42 0.74 -9.12
N LEU A 74 -30.73 0.88 -8.95
CA LEU A 74 -31.63 1.17 -10.07
C LEU A 74 -31.31 2.51 -10.74
N ALA A 75 -31.07 3.56 -9.95
CA ALA A 75 -30.71 4.88 -10.47
C ALA A 75 -29.32 4.88 -11.14
N ALA A 76 -28.35 4.15 -10.61
CA ALA A 76 -27.00 4.06 -11.16
C ALA A 76 -26.94 3.26 -12.48
N ASN A 77 -27.92 2.40 -12.74
CA ASN A 77 -28.02 1.62 -13.96
C ASN A 77 -28.93 2.24 -15.03
N HIS A 78 -29.64 3.34 -14.73
CA HIS A 78 -30.54 3.95 -15.67
C HIS A 78 -29.83 4.98 -16.57
N GLU A 79 -30.14 4.99 -17.87
CA GLU A 79 -29.44 5.78 -18.90
C GLU A 79 -29.37 7.28 -18.60
N GLU A 80 -30.41 7.86 -18.02
CA GLU A 80 -30.49 9.31 -17.74
C GLU A 80 -29.80 9.67 -16.41
N THR A 81 -29.89 8.81 -15.39
CA THR A 81 -29.38 9.13 -14.05
C THR A 81 -27.95 8.65 -13.82
N LYS A 82 -27.48 7.64 -14.54
CA LYS A 82 -26.10 7.14 -14.45
C LYS A 82 -25.04 8.15 -14.89
N VAL A 83 -25.43 9.13 -15.72
CA VAL A 83 -24.54 10.20 -16.21
C VAL A 83 -24.54 11.44 -15.32
N GLU A 84 -25.27 11.44 -14.22
CA GLU A 84 -25.34 12.54 -13.28
C GLU A 84 -24.42 12.30 -12.08
N ALA A 85 -23.45 13.17 -11.80
CA ALA A 85 -22.53 13.09 -10.65
C ALA A 85 -23.29 12.96 -9.30
N LYS A 86 -24.46 13.58 -9.18
CA LYS A 86 -25.32 13.48 -7.99
C LYS A 86 -25.78 12.06 -7.69
N THR A 87 -25.98 11.22 -8.70
CA THR A 87 -26.36 9.81 -8.51
C THR A 87 -25.20 9.06 -7.84
N TRP A 88 -23.98 9.24 -8.32
CA TRP A 88 -22.78 8.61 -7.79
C TRP A 88 -22.40 9.16 -6.40
N HIS A 89 -22.71 10.42 -6.13
CA HIS A 89 -22.56 10.97 -4.78
C HIS A 89 -23.48 10.24 -3.78
N TYR A 90 -24.77 10.07 -4.08
CA TYR A 90 -25.65 9.31 -3.20
C TYR A 90 -25.27 7.83 -3.11
N TYR A 91 -24.79 7.26 -4.23
CA TYR A 91 -24.25 5.91 -4.28
C TYR A 91 -23.09 5.75 -3.30
N SER A 92 -22.09 6.64 -3.39
CA SER A 92 -20.92 6.59 -2.51
C SER A 92 -21.28 6.69 -1.02
N VAL A 93 -22.21 7.57 -0.65
CA VAL A 93 -22.65 7.73 0.75
C VAL A 93 -23.33 6.47 1.29
N ILE A 94 -24.17 5.83 0.48
CA ILE A 94 -24.90 4.62 0.88
C ILE A 94 -23.92 3.45 1.03
N TYR A 95 -23.05 3.24 0.05
CA TYR A 95 -22.10 2.14 0.05
C TYR A 95 -20.98 2.32 1.07
N LEU A 96 -20.57 3.56 1.34
CA LEU A 96 -19.63 3.85 2.42
C LEU A 96 -20.17 3.41 3.79
N LYS A 97 -21.46 3.67 4.07
CA LYS A 97 -22.07 3.19 5.31
C LYS A 97 -22.09 1.67 5.40
N ILE A 98 -22.40 0.99 4.29
CA ILE A 98 -22.37 -0.47 4.23
C ILE A 98 -20.95 -1.00 4.52
N ALA A 99 -19.92 -0.34 3.97
CA ALA A 99 -18.53 -0.72 4.14
C ALA A 99 -17.98 -0.44 5.54
N THR A 100 -18.49 0.62 6.20
CA THR A 100 -17.90 1.12 7.47
C THR A 100 -18.44 0.36 8.68
N TYR A 101 -19.71 -0.06 8.66
CA TYR A 101 -20.33 -0.73 9.81
C TYR A 101 -20.35 -2.24 9.61
N PRO A 102 -19.69 -3.02 10.50
CA PRO A 102 -19.64 -4.49 10.38
C PRO A 102 -21.03 -5.15 10.32
N GLU A 103 -22.03 -4.55 10.98
CA GLU A 103 -23.42 -5.02 11.01
C GLU A 103 -24.09 -4.98 9.64
N PHE A 104 -23.53 -4.23 8.69
CA PHE A 104 -24.08 -4.05 7.35
C PHE A 104 -23.25 -4.77 6.27
N ALA A 105 -22.08 -5.32 6.60
CA ALA A 105 -21.15 -5.92 5.64
C ALA A 105 -21.78 -7.02 4.76
N GLU A 106 -22.76 -7.76 5.28
CA GLU A 106 -23.47 -8.79 4.50
C GLU A 106 -24.33 -8.23 3.36
N LEU A 107 -24.66 -6.91 3.38
CA LEU A 107 -25.46 -6.27 2.33
C LEU A 107 -24.66 -6.15 1.02
N ASP A 108 -23.35 -5.99 1.10
CA ASP A 108 -22.45 -5.98 -0.06
C ASP A 108 -20.98 -6.09 0.37
N THR A 109 -20.33 -7.19 0.01
CA THR A 109 -18.92 -7.44 0.37
C THR A 109 -17.92 -6.58 -0.40
N GLU A 110 -18.34 -5.97 -1.52
CA GLU A 110 -17.54 -5.08 -2.36
C GLU A 110 -17.89 -3.60 -2.12
N ALA A 111 -18.58 -3.30 -1.01
CA ALA A 111 -19.11 -1.97 -0.76
C ALA A 111 -18.03 -0.88 -0.73
N LEU A 112 -16.84 -1.19 -0.22
CA LEU A 112 -15.73 -0.24 -0.15
C LEU A 112 -15.19 0.10 -1.54
N GLU A 113 -14.96 -0.90 -2.38
CA GLU A 113 -14.51 -0.75 -3.77
C GLU A 113 -15.53 0.04 -4.59
N LYS A 114 -16.82 -0.34 -4.50
CA LYS A 114 -17.90 0.39 -5.15
C LYS A 114 -18.01 1.85 -4.70
N THR A 115 -17.66 2.13 -3.45
CA THR A 115 -17.60 3.51 -2.94
C THR A 115 -16.46 4.29 -3.63
N ALA A 116 -15.26 3.70 -3.70
CA ALA A 116 -14.11 4.34 -4.36
C ALA A 116 -14.41 4.63 -5.83
N ASP A 117 -14.99 3.68 -6.55
CA ASP A 117 -15.40 3.86 -7.95
C ASP A 117 -16.44 4.94 -8.14
N ALA A 118 -17.43 5.01 -7.23
CA ALA A 118 -18.43 6.06 -7.28
C ALA A 118 -17.82 7.45 -7.06
N LEU A 119 -16.83 7.58 -6.17
CA LEU A 119 -16.12 8.83 -5.93
C LEU A 119 -15.31 9.28 -7.15
N ARG A 120 -14.65 8.36 -7.87
CA ARG A 120 -13.97 8.66 -9.15
C ARG A 120 -14.96 9.17 -10.19
N LYS A 121 -16.10 8.50 -10.35
CA LYS A 121 -17.16 8.87 -11.29
C LYS A 121 -17.76 10.25 -11.04
N ILE A 122 -17.82 10.72 -9.81
CA ILE A 122 -18.30 12.08 -9.51
C ILE A 122 -17.44 13.12 -10.22
N ILE A 123 -16.12 12.98 -10.15
CA ILE A 123 -15.17 13.93 -10.75
C ILE A 123 -15.17 13.80 -12.27
N GLU A 124 -15.18 12.57 -12.78
CA GLU A 124 -15.20 12.29 -14.22
C GLU A 124 -16.46 12.85 -14.91
N LEU A 125 -17.61 12.79 -14.26
CA LEU A 125 -18.88 13.24 -14.82
C LEU A 125 -19.09 14.74 -14.68
N ASP A 126 -18.70 15.34 -13.55
CA ASP A 126 -18.93 16.77 -13.30
C ASP A 126 -17.95 17.32 -12.25
N GLU A 127 -16.83 17.84 -12.73
CA GLU A 127 -15.82 18.48 -11.87
C GLU A 127 -16.38 19.71 -11.11
N SER A 128 -17.35 20.42 -11.69
CA SER A 128 -18.00 21.56 -11.03
C SER A 128 -18.84 21.11 -9.84
N TYR A 129 -19.58 20.01 -10.00
CA TYR A 129 -20.32 19.39 -8.91
C TYR A 129 -19.38 18.94 -7.78
N PHE A 130 -18.24 18.30 -8.14
CA PHE A 130 -17.24 17.94 -7.17
C PHE A 130 -16.73 19.17 -6.40
N LYS A 131 -16.34 20.26 -7.08
CA LYS A 131 -15.83 21.48 -6.43
C LYS A 131 -16.87 22.09 -5.47
N GLN A 132 -18.15 22.07 -5.81
CA GLN A 132 -19.22 22.57 -4.95
C GLN A 132 -19.45 21.71 -3.69
N ASN A 133 -19.13 20.42 -3.74
CA ASN A 133 -19.32 19.46 -2.66
C ASN A 133 -17.99 18.94 -2.10
N ALA A 134 -16.87 19.60 -2.41
CA ALA A 134 -15.51 19.11 -2.13
C ALA A 134 -15.27 18.76 -0.65
N GLY A 135 -15.78 19.57 0.28
CA GLY A 135 -15.62 19.31 1.71
C GLY A 135 -16.23 17.97 2.15
N GLU A 136 -17.44 17.67 1.67
CA GLU A 136 -18.14 16.42 2.00
C GLU A 136 -17.47 15.23 1.29
N ILE A 137 -17.21 15.35 -0.01
CA ILE A 137 -16.61 14.28 -0.81
C ILE A 137 -15.19 13.95 -0.32
N SER A 138 -14.38 14.95 0.03
CA SER A 138 -13.05 14.72 0.61
C SER A 138 -13.11 13.94 1.93
N THR A 139 -14.14 14.18 2.75
CA THR A 139 -14.37 13.40 3.98
C THR A 139 -14.66 11.93 3.66
N TYR A 140 -15.42 11.66 2.60
CA TYR A 140 -15.66 10.28 2.15
C TYR A 140 -14.41 9.62 1.61
N ILE A 141 -13.61 10.33 0.82
CA ILE A 141 -12.31 9.85 0.33
C ILE A 141 -11.41 9.45 1.50
N GLN A 142 -11.26 10.31 2.51
CA GLN A 142 -10.50 9.99 3.71
C GLN A 142 -11.05 8.77 4.45
N SER A 143 -12.39 8.66 4.55
CA SER A 143 -13.02 7.51 5.19
C SER A 143 -12.75 6.21 4.43
N VAL A 144 -12.83 6.22 3.10
CA VAL A 144 -12.51 5.07 2.24
C VAL A 144 -11.04 4.67 2.42
N THR A 145 -10.12 5.65 2.35
CA THR A 145 -8.69 5.44 2.55
C THR A 145 -8.41 4.78 3.91
N THR A 146 -9.00 5.32 4.99
CA THR A 146 -8.86 4.75 6.35
C THR A 146 -9.39 3.31 6.42
N ASN A 147 -10.53 3.02 5.78
CA ASN A 147 -11.07 1.66 5.73
C ASN A 147 -10.13 0.69 4.98
N TYR A 148 -9.51 1.12 3.87
CA TYR A 148 -8.53 0.31 3.17
C TYR A 148 -7.30 0.05 4.04
N PHE A 149 -6.77 1.05 4.74
CA PHE A 149 -5.67 0.86 5.70
C PHE A 149 -6.02 -0.18 6.78
N ASN A 150 -7.21 -0.08 7.37
CA ASN A 150 -7.66 -1.02 8.39
C ASN A 150 -7.81 -2.44 7.84
N GLN A 151 -8.40 -2.59 6.65
CA GLN A 151 -8.53 -3.90 6.00
C GLN A 151 -7.17 -4.47 5.61
N GLY A 152 -6.24 -3.63 5.14
CA GLY A 152 -4.87 -4.02 4.83
C GLY A 152 -4.12 -4.53 6.06
N ALA A 153 -4.25 -3.85 7.20
CA ALA A 153 -3.65 -4.28 8.45
C ALA A 153 -4.20 -5.63 8.92
N VAL A 154 -5.53 -5.82 8.89
CA VAL A 154 -6.17 -7.09 9.24
C VAL A 154 -5.75 -8.22 8.31
N ALA A 155 -5.66 -7.95 7.00
CA ALA A 155 -5.20 -8.92 6.02
C ALA A 155 -3.73 -9.31 6.27
N TYR A 156 -2.87 -8.34 6.57
CA TYR A 156 -1.47 -8.58 6.93
C TYR A 156 -1.34 -9.45 8.19
N GLU A 157 -2.06 -9.13 9.25
CA GLU A 157 -2.07 -9.90 10.50
C GLU A 157 -2.58 -11.34 10.31
N SER A 158 -3.50 -11.56 9.38
CA SER A 158 -4.00 -12.88 9.04
C SER A 158 -3.11 -13.67 8.07
N GLY A 159 -2.04 -13.06 7.54
CA GLY A 159 -1.12 -13.66 6.56
C GLY A 159 -1.63 -13.59 5.11
N ASP A 160 -2.73 -12.89 4.84
CA ASP A 160 -3.24 -12.65 3.48
C ASP A 160 -2.51 -11.44 2.86
N TYR A 161 -1.24 -11.66 2.51
CA TYR A 161 -0.35 -10.60 2.03
C TYR A 161 -0.80 -10.01 0.69
N VAL A 162 -1.38 -10.81 -0.21
CA VAL A 162 -1.89 -10.31 -1.50
C VAL A 162 -3.01 -9.30 -1.25
N LYS A 163 -3.98 -9.65 -0.42
CA LYS A 163 -5.06 -8.74 -0.06
C LYS A 163 -4.54 -7.50 0.68
N ALA A 164 -3.54 -7.64 1.55
CA ALA A 164 -2.93 -6.50 2.23
C ALA A 164 -2.32 -5.52 1.23
N ILE A 165 -1.53 -6.00 0.27
CA ILE A 165 -0.95 -5.20 -0.82
C ILE A 165 -2.04 -4.45 -1.58
N ASP A 166 -3.09 -5.15 -2.03
CA ASP A 166 -4.18 -4.56 -2.80
C ASP A 166 -4.91 -3.47 -2.00
N CYS A 167 -5.11 -3.67 -0.69
CA CYS A 167 -5.72 -2.66 0.18
C CYS A 167 -4.87 -1.38 0.26
N TYR A 168 -3.56 -1.48 0.43
CA TYR A 168 -2.69 -0.30 0.48
C TYR A 168 -2.56 0.41 -0.89
N ILE A 169 -2.57 -0.33 -2.00
CA ILE A 169 -2.67 0.23 -3.35
C ILE A 169 -3.98 1.01 -3.51
N ASN A 170 -5.11 0.42 -3.11
CA ASN A 170 -6.42 1.05 -3.18
C ASN A 170 -6.50 2.31 -2.30
N ALA A 171 -5.81 2.35 -1.16
CA ALA A 171 -5.69 3.54 -0.32
C ALA A 171 -4.97 4.68 -1.08
N TYR A 172 -3.81 4.40 -1.69
CA TYR A 172 -3.09 5.34 -2.53
C TYR A 172 -3.95 5.86 -3.70
N GLU A 173 -4.56 4.95 -4.46
CA GLU A 173 -5.41 5.31 -5.61
C GLU A 173 -6.64 6.13 -5.20
N THR A 174 -7.18 5.89 -4.01
CA THR A 174 -8.31 6.66 -3.48
C THR A 174 -7.91 8.10 -3.18
N MET A 175 -6.73 8.33 -2.59
CA MET A 175 -6.20 9.68 -2.36
C MET A 175 -5.84 10.38 -3.68
N ALA A 176 -5.40 9.63 -4.69
CA ALA A 176 -5.09 10.16 -6.01
C ALA A 176 -6.31 10.78 -6.72
N ILE A 177 -7.55 10.40 -6.35
CA ILE A 177 -8.79 11.00 -6.86
C ILE A 177 -8.81 12.53 -6.67
N VAL A 178 -8.22 13.03 -5.60
CA VAL A 178 -8.12 14.47 -5.29
C VAL A 178 -6.72 15.04 -5.54
N GLY A 179 -5.91 14.34 -6.33
CA GLY A 179 -4.55 14.75 -6.67
C GLY A 179 -3.55 14.67 -5.51
N GLN A 180 -3.88 13.94 -4.45
CA GLN A 180 -2.97 13.66 -3.34
C GLN A 180 -2.33 12.29 -3.52
N LYS A 181 -1.03 12.19 -3.25
CA LYS A 181 -0.27 10.95 -3.35
C LYS A 181 0.07 10.46 -1.95
N ASP A 182 -0.53 9.38 -1.53
CA ASP A 182 -0.21 8.71 -0.26
C ASP A 182 0.94 7.72 -0.49
N ASN A 183 2.14 8.25 -0.72
CA ASN A 183 3.32 7.44 -1.01
C ASN A 183 3.70 6.50 0.15
N GLU A 184 3.29 6.82 1.39
CA GLU A 184 3.48 5.93 2.53
C GLU A 184 2.65 4.64 2.38
N ALA A 185 1.44 4.73 1.85
CA ALA A 185 0.62 3.56 1.55
C ALA A 185 1.31 2.64 0.53
N LEU A 186 1.84 3.19 -0.57
CA LEU A 186 2.60 2.41 -1.55
C LEU A 186 3.88 1.82 -0.98
N MET A 187 4.54 2.55 -0.07
CA MET A 187 5.75 2.08 0.59
C MET A 187 5.46 0.84 1.46
N VAL A 188 4.36 0.86 2.21
CA VAL A 188 3.91 -0.30 2.99
C VAL A 188 3.56 -1.47 2.06
N ALA A 189 2.85 -1.22 0.95
CA ALA A 189 2.56 -2.24 -0.04
C ALA A 189 3.83 -2.87 -0.63
N ALA A 190 4.84 -2.05 -0.97
CA ALA A 190 6.12 -2.52 -1.50
C ALA A 190 6.88 -3.38 -0.48
N GLN A 191 6.90 -2.98 0.79
CA GLN A 191 7.49 -3.76 1.87
C GLN A 191 6.84 -5.13 2.00
N ILE A 192 5.51 -5.18 2.03
CA ILE A 192 4.75 -6.45 2.12
C ILE A 192 5.02 -7.32 0.89
N ALA A 193 5.09 -6.71 -0.31
CA ALA A 193 5.37 -7.43 -1.54
C ALA A 193 6.76 -8.11 -1.51
N VAL A 194 7.79 -7.42 -1.02
CA VAL A 194 9.12 -8.01 -0.81
C VAL A 194 9.05 -9.17 0.19
N MET A 195 8.40 -8.99 1.32
CA MET A 195 8.25 -10.02 2.36
C MET A 195 7.49 -11.26 1.86
N ALA A 196 6.50 -11.06 0.99
CA ALA A 196 5.69 -12.12 0.40
C ALA A 196 6.34 -12.77 -0.83
N ASN A 197 7.53 -12.33 -1.26
CA ASN A 197 8.19 -12.71 -2.51
C ASN A 197 7.37 -12.37 -3.78
N GLU A 198 6.47 -11.39 -3.70
CA GLU A 198 5.75 -10.81 -4.84
C GLU A 198 6.65 -9.80 -5.57
N ASN A 199 7.81 -10.31 -6.06
CA ASN A 199 8.93 -9.47 -6.52
C ASN A 199 8.56 -8.54 -7.69
N ASN A 200 7.77 -9.00 -8.65
CA ASN A 200 7.31 -8.15 -9.77
C ASN A 200 6.44 -7.00 -9.27
N LYS A 201 5.57 -7.27 -8.29
CA LYS A 201 4.72 -6.25 -7.67
C LYS A 201 5.56 -5.24 -6.86
N ALA A 202 6.56 -5.71 -6.11
CA ALA A 202 7.50 -4.84 -5.40
C ALA A 202 8.23 -3.88 -6.35
N ILE A 203 8.71 -4.37 -7.52
CA ILE A 203 9.36 -3.56 -8.55
C ILE A 203 8.39 -2.51 -9.12
N GLU A 204 7.15 -2.90 -9.43
CA GLU A 204 6.11 -1.99 -9.92
C GLU A 204 5.85 -0.85 -8.94
N LEU A 205 5.66 -1.18 -7.66
CA LEU A 205 5.36 -0.22 -6.60
C LEU A 205 6.54 0.72 -6.34
N CYS A 206 7.76 0.19 -6.23
CA CYS A 206 8.96 1.00 -6.07
C CYS A 206 9.20 1.91 -7.29
N THR A 207 8.91 1.44 -8.50
CA THR A 207 8.99 2.26 -9.72
C THR A 207 8.00 3.42 -9.66
N THR A 208 6.78 3.19 -9.20
CA THR A 208 5.77 4.24 -9.02
C THR A 208 6.25 5.27 -7.99
N LEU A 209 6.78 4.83 -6.84
CA LEU A 209 7.34 5.71 -5.81
C LEU A 209 8.46 6.60 -6.35
N LEU A 210 9.40 6.03 -7.10
CA LEU A 210 10.49 6.79 -7.73
C LEU A 210 9.97 7.80 -8.76
N ASN A 211 8.98 7.42 -9.59
CA ASN A 211 8.33 8.32 -10.54
C ASN A 211 7.57 9.46 -9.86
N ASP A 212 7.05 9.23 -8.68
CA ASP A 212 6.40 10.24 -7.83
C ASP A 212 7.41 11.16 -7.13
N GLY A 213 8.71 10.90 -7.28
CA GLY A 213 9.77 11.62 -6.59
C GLY A 213 9.90 11.25 -5.11
N PHE A 214 9.29 10.14 -4.68
CA PHE A 214 9.41 9.62 -3.33
C PHE A 214 10.62 8.69 -3.24
N GLU A 215 11.77 9.31 -2.93
CA GLU A 215 13.05 8.62 -2.87
C GLU A 215 13.50 8.48 -1.42
N THR A 216 13.52 7.24 -0.93
CA THR A 216 14.04 6.87 0.39
C THR A 216 15.02 5.71 0.27
N PRO A 217 15.92 5.51 1.25
CA PRO A 217 16.80 4.32 1.26
C PRO A 217 16.05 3.01 1.04
N GLN A 218 14.89 2.87 1.67
CA GLN A 218 14.07 1.66 1.62
C GLN A 218 13.54 1.37 0.22
N VAL A 219 13.18 2.39 -0.58
CA VAL A 219 12.72 2.19 -1.97
C VAL A 219 13.81 1.54 -2.80
N TYR A 220 15.06 2.02 -2.68
CA TYR A 220 16.20 1.44 -3.38
C TYR A 220 16.54 0.04 -2.87
N GLN A 221 16.45 -0.17 -1.57
CA GLN A 221 16.67 -1.48 -0.94
C GLN A 221 15.62 -2.51 -1.42
N TYR A 222 14.33 -2.17 -1.40
CA TYR A 222 13.27 -3.07 -1.84
C TYR A 222 13.38 -3.38 -3.34
N MET A 223 13.72 -2.38 -4.15
CA MET A 223 13.99 -2.58 -5.57
C MET A 223 15.13 -3.57 -5.77
N ALA A 224 16.23 -3.40 -5.05
CA ALA A 224 17.39 -4.28 -5.16
C ALA A 224 17.08 -5.71 -4.69
N ILE A 225 16.41 -5.86 -3.56
CA ILE A 225 16.00 -7.18 -3.03
C ILE A 225 15.11 -7.91 -4.05
N ALA A 226 14.11 -7.21 -4.60
CA ALA A 226 13.18 -7.80 -5.57
C ALA A 226 13.88 -8.19 -6.89
N GLN A 227 14.81 -7.35 -7.40
CA GLN A 227 15.62 -7.66 -8.57
C GLN A 227 16.55 -8.86 -8.31
N GLY A 228 17.19 -8.90 -7.15
CA GLY A 228 18.06 -10.01 -6.77
C GLY A 228 17.32 -11.34 -6.59
N ALA A 229 16.08 -11.31 -6.12
CA ALA A 229 15.22 -12.48 -6.01
C ALA A 229 14.77 -13.02 -7.37
N LEU A 230 14.72 -12.17 -8.40
CA LEU A 230 14.46 -12.54 -9.80
C LEU A 230 15.75 -12.86 -10.57
N GLU A 231 16.89 -12.96 -9.90
CA GLU A 231 18.23 -13.20 -10.49
C GLU A 231 18.68 -12.09 -11.48
N ASN A 232 18.06 -10.91 -11.43
CA ASN A 232 18.45 -9.73 -12.21
C ASN A 232 19.62 -9.00 -11.51
N ASN A 233 20.77 -9.68 -11.43
CA ASN A 233 21.89 -9.27 -10.59
C ASN A 233 22.46 -7.89 -10.94
N ASP A 234 22.54 -7.54 -12.24
CA ASP A 234 23.04 -6.22 -12.66
C ASP A 234 22.08 -5.11 -12.24
N ALA A 235 20.77 -5.32 -12.37
CA ALA A 235 19.78 -4.36 -11.90
C ALA A 235 19.80 -4.22 -10.36
N MET A 236 19.98 -5.32 -9.62
CA MET A 236 20.15 -5.30 -8.16
C MET A 236 21.31 -4.38 -7.77
N VAL A 237 22.48 -4.57 -8.39
CA VAL A 237 23.68 -3.77 -8.11
C VAL A 237 23.47 -2.30 -8.50
N GLU A 238 22.83 -2.04 -9.67
CA GLU A 238 22.53 -0.69 -10.14
C GLU A 238 21.67 0.08 -9.13
N TYR A 239 20.59 -0.53 -8.60
CA TYR A 239 19.72 0.14 -7.63
C TYR A 239 20.42 0.37 -6.29
N LEU A 240 21.27 -0.55 -5.83
CA LEU A 240 22.09 -0.34 -4.64
C LEU A 240 23.08 0.82 -4.83
N GLN A 241 23.73 0.91 -5.98
CA GLN A 241 24.62 2.03 -6.29
C GLN A 241 23.88 3.36 -6.30
N LYS A 242 22.72 3.44 -6.99
CA LYS A 242 21.87 4.66 -7.00
C LYS A 242 21.41 5.06 -5.60
N GLY A 243 21.03 4.09 -4.79
CA GLY A 243 20.65 4.33 -3.40
C GLY A 243 21.81 4.89 -2.59
N ARG A 244 23.00 4.31 -2.73
CA ARG A 244 24.23 4.75 -2.05
C ARG A 244 24.69 6.15 -2.49
N GLU A 245 24.55 6.50 -3.76
CA GLU A 245 24.87 7.83 -4.25
C GLU A 245 23.99 8.91 -3.58
N LYS A 246 22.72 8.61 -3.36
CA LYS A 246 21.76 9.54 -2.73
C LYS A 246 21.81 9.52 -1.20
N PHE A 247 22.05 8.36 -0.61
CA PHE A 247 22.05 8.10 0.82
C PHE A 247 23.37 7.45 1.26
N PRO A 248 24.51 8.16 1.17
CA PRO A 248 25.83 7.59 1.37
C PRO A 248 26.09 7.04 2.78
N GLU A 249 25.36 7.53 3.78
CA GLU A 249 25.54 7.14 5.19
C GLU A 249 24.47 6.13 5.67
N ASP A 250 23.58 5.67 4.77
CA ASP A 250 22.56 4.70 5.18
C ASP A 250 23.16 3.30 5.37
N GLU A 251 23.19 2.83 6.62
CA GLU A 251 23.80 1.56 7.00
C GLU A 251 23.12 0.35 6.37
N ALA A 252 21.80 0.39 6.15
CA ALA A 252 21.07 -0.72 5.54
C ALA A 252 21.47 -0.89 4.07
N LEU A 253 21.55 0.21 3.31
CA LEU A 253 22.03 0.18 1.93
C LEU A 253 23.49 -0.22 1.82
N ILE A 254 24.35 0.23 2.74
CA ILE A 254 25.76 -0.19 2.80
C ILE A 254 25.86 -1.71 2.94
N ASN A 255 25.18 -2.25 3.95
CA ASN A 255 25.22 -3.68 4.24
C ASN A 255 24.63 -4.50 3.08
N GLU A 256 23.52 -4.06 2.51
CA GLU A 256 22.91 -4.76 1.38
C GLU A 256 23.81 -4.74 0.14
N GLN A 257 24.47 -3.62 -0.14
CA GLN A 257 25.44 -3.52 -1.22
C GLN A 257 26.61 -4.49 -1.01
N ILE A 258 27.21 -4.50 0.16
CA ILE A 258 28.30 -5.42 0.48
C ILE A 258 27.86 -6.88 0.30
N ASN A 259 26.71 -7.25 0.86
CA ASN A 259 26.17 -8.60 0.75
C ASN A 259 25.90 -9.01 -0.71
N ALA A 260 25.38 -8.09 -1.52
CA ALA A 260 25.16 -8.33 -2.93
C ALA A 260 26.46 -8.63 -3.70
N TYR A 261 27.50 -7.83 -3.49
CA TYR A 261 28.80 -8.03 -4.14
C TYR A 261 29.48 -9.34 -3.66
N LEU A 262 29.41 -9.67 -2.38
CA LEU A 262 29.91 -10.94 -1.84
C LEU A 262 29.19 -12.14 -2.46
N LYS A 263 27.85 -12.07 -2.51
CA LYS A 263 27.02 -13.12 -3.13
C LYS A 263 27.35 -13.36 -4.60
N LEU A 264 27.68 -12.29 -5.32
CA LEU A 264 28.00 -12.33 -6.76
C LEU A 264 29.48 -12.64 -7.03
N LYS A 265 30.34 -12.81 -6.01
CA LYS A 265 31.79 -12.96 -6.13
C LYS A 265 32.45 -11.80 -6.91
N ARG A 266 31.96 -10.56 -6.62
CA ARG A 266 32.41 -9.30 -7.24
C ARG A 266 33.09 -8.40 -6.21
N GLU A 267 33.76 -8.97 -5.22
CA GLU A 267 34.36 -8.28 -4.07
C GLU A 267 35.40 -7.24 -4.51
N ALA A 268 36.11 -7.48 -5.63
CA ALA A 268 37.07 -6.55 -6.18
C ALA A 268 36.49 -5.18 -6.54
N GLU A 269 35.17 -5.12 -6.83
CA GLU A 269 34.50 -3.87 -7.20
C GLU A 269 34.15 -2.99 -6.00
N ILE A 270 34.10 -3.55 -4.77
CA ILE A 270 33.67 -2.82 -3.57
C ILE A 270 34.74 -2.75 -2.48
N ILE A 271 35.85 -3.48 -2.61
CA ILE A 271 36.86 -3.62 -1.55
C ILE A 271 37.42 -2.27 -1.07
N ASP A 272 37.67 -1.34 -2.00
CA ASP A 272 38.24 -0.05 -1.64
C ASP A 272 37.24 0.82 -0.86
N GLN A 273 35.95 0.70 -1.17
CA GLN A 273 34.90 1.39 -0.40
C GLN A 273 34.81 0.83 1.03
N ILE A 274 34.91 -0.50 1.19
CA ILE A 274 34.89 -1.13 2.53
C ILE A 274 36.12 -0.72 3.34
N ARG A 275 37.31 -0.63 2.72
CA ARG A 275 38.52 -0.11 3.39
C ARG A 275 38.30 1.35 3.85
N GLU A 276 37.80 2.21 2.98
CA GLU A 276 37.56 3.60 3.34
C GLU A 276 36.57 3.72 4.50
N MET A 277 35.48 2.89 4.52
CA MET A 277 34.54 2.84 5.64
C MET A 277 35.21 2.37 6.94
N ALA A 278 36.06 1.36 6.89
CA ALA A 278 36.80 0.88 8.05
C ALA A 278 37.74 1.95 8.60
N GLU A 279 38.44 2.70 7.74
CA GLU A 279 39.35 3.78 8.11
C GLU A 279 38.62 4.99 8.71
N LYS A 280 37.44 5.35 8.16
CA LYS A 280 36.59 6.45 8.68
C LYS A 280 35.92 6.08 10.00
N ASN A 281 35.59 4.82 10.20
CA ASN A 281 34.86 4.35 11.38
C ASN A 281 35.68 3.30 12.16
N THR A 282 36.78 3.74 12.75
CA THR A 282 37.75 2.88 13.42
C THR A 282 37.24 2.13 14.65
N THR A 283 36.04 2.50 15.14
CA THR A 283 35.36 1.84 16.27
C THR A 283 34.37 0.77 15.85
N ASN A 284 34.06 0.69 14.56
CA ASN A 284 33.13 -0.31 14.01
C ASN A 284 33.93 -1.53 13.50
N SER A 285 33.90 -2.62 14.25
CA SER A 285 34.61 -3.86 13.91
C SER A 285 34.05 -4.60 12.68
N VAL A 286 32.83 -4.29 12.29
CA VAL A 286 32.11 -5.01 11.21
C VAL A 286 32.85 -4.90 9.88
N TYR A 287 33.32 -3.72 9.50
CA TYR A 287 34.04 -3.54 8.23
C TYR A 287 35.35 -4.28 8.20
N TYR A 288 36.11 -4.29 9.31
CA TYR A 288 37.34 -5.11 9.44
C TYR A 288 37.04 -6.60 9.38
N PHE A 289 35.89 -7.04 9.97
CA PHE A 289 35.47 -8.43 9.88
C PHE A 289 35.16 -8.83 8.42
N ILE A 290 34.46 -7.99 7.68
CA ILE A 290 34.14 -8.22 6.25
C ILE A 290 35.42 -8.27 5.42
N LEU A 291 36.35 -7.32 5.60
CA LEU A 291 37.66 -7.34 4.93
C LEU A 291 38.42 -8.61 5.23
N GLY A 292 38.46 -9.03 6.51
CA GLY A 292 39.07 -10.28 6.92
C GLY A 292 38.47 -11.51 6.24
N THR A 293 37.13 -11.52 6.08
CA THR A 293 36.41 -12.59 5.39
C THR A 293 36.76 -12.65 3.90
N ILE A 294 36.83 -11.50 3.23
CA ILE A 294 37.18 -11.40 1.80
C ILE A 294 38.62 -11.88 1.58
N TYR A 295 39.59 -11.36 2.37
CA TYR A 295 40.97 -11.74 2.24
C TYR A 295 41.27 -13.19 2.74
N GLY A 296 40.45 -13.71 3.64
CA GLY A 296 40.59 -15.06 4.16
C GLY A 296 39.96 -16.15 3.31
N ASN A 297 39.17 -15.78 2.31
CA ASN A 297 38.47 -16.71 1.41
C ASN A 297 39.42 -17.21 0.30
N PRO A 298 39.83 -18.50 0.26
CA PRO A 298 40.71 -19.04 -0.78
C PRO A 298 40.12 -18.98 -2.21
N GLU A 299 38.79 -18.83 -2.31
CA GLU A 299 38.08 -18.68 -3.63
C GLU A 299 38.02 -17.23 -4.12
N SER A 300 38.40 -16.27 -3.27
CA SER A 300 38.41 -14.85 -3.66
C SER A 300 39.65 -14.52 -4.46
N GLU A 301 39.51 -13.72 -5.52
CA GLU A 301 40.65 -13.16 -6.26
C GLU A 301 41.52 -12.25 -5.40
N LEU A 302 41.01 -11.80 -4.26
CA LEU A 302 41.67 -10.94 -3.29
C LEU A 302 42.32 -11.74 -2.13
N TYR A 303 42.37 -13.08 -2.22
CA TYR A 303 42.90 -13.93 -1.17
C TYR A 303 44.26 -13.47 -0.70
N ASN A 304 44.36 -13.12 0.59
CA ASN A 304 45.58 -12.68 1.23
C ASN A 304 45.53 -12.97 2.74
N VAL A 305 46.16 -14.04 3.14
CA VAL A 305 46.13 -14.53 4.52
C VAL A 305 46.67 -13.52 5.54
N ASP A 306 47.71 -12.77 5.18
CA ASP A 306 48.30 -11.81 6.09
C ASP A 306 47.39 -10.60 6.31
N GLU A 307 46.74 -10.10 5.25
CA GLU A 307 45.69 -9.07 5.38
C GLU A 307 44.49 -9.58 6.14
N ALA A 308 44.05 -10.82 5.94
CA ALA A 308 42.96 -11.42 6.70
C ALA A 308 43.26 -11.42 8.21
N LEU A 309 44.45 -11.88 8.58
CA LEU A 309 44.89 -11.88 9.99
C LEU A 309 44.97 -10.46 10.57
N ASN A 310 45.51 -9.50 9.80
CA ASN A 310 45.53 -8.10 10.21
C ASN A 310 44.12 -7.56 10.49
N CYS A 311 43.19 -7.83 9.60
CA CYS A 311 41.78 -7.39 9.75
C CYS A 311 41.12 -8.04 10.97
N TYR A 312 41.22 -9.37 11.15
CA TYR A 312 40.63 -10.03 12.31
C TYR A 312 41.28 -9.60 13.64
N ASN A 313 42.60 -9.32 13.67
CA ASN A 313 43.23 -8.74 14.84
C ASN A 313 42.66 -7.35 15.18
N LYS A 314 42.35 -6.52 14.17
CA LYS A 314 41.64 -5.26 14.38
C LYS A 314 40.24 -5.46 14.96
N VAL A 315 39.50 -6.47 14.51
CA VAL A 315 38.22 -6.85 15.14
C VAL A 315 38.39 -7.13 16.62
N ILE A 316 39.38 -7.93 17.00
CA ILE A 316 39.68 -8.30 18.40
C ILE A 316 40.13 -7.07 19.22
N GLU A 317 40.93 -6.16 18.64
CA GLU A 317 41.33 -4.92 19.30
C GLU A 317 40.10 -4.05 19.66
N ILE A 318 39.09 -4.00 18.78
CA ILE A 318 37.84 -3.20 18.97
C ILE A 318 36.88 -3.97 19.87
N ASN A 319 36.66 -5.27 19.61
CA ASN A 319 35.78 -6.15 20.36
C ASN A 319 36.55 -7.43 20.82
N PRO A 320 37.15 -7.42 22.02
CA PRO A 320 37.93 -8.57 22.52
C PRO A 320 37.12 -9.85 22.72
N ASN A 321 35.80 -9.79 22.69
CA ASN A 321 34.91 -10.94 22.87
C ASN A 321 34.30 -11.44 21.55
N ASP A 322 34.84 -11.05 20.40
CA ASP A 322 34.31 -11.49 19.10
C ASP A 322 34.76 -12.94 18.80
N GLU A 323 33.90 -13.89 19.13
CA GLU A 323 34.17 -15.32 18.95
C GLU A 323 34.44 -15.68 17.49
N ASN A 324 33.77 -15.03 16.55
CA ASN A 324 33.92 -15.33 15.12
C ASN A 324 35.31 -14.93 14.60
N ALA A 325 35.84 -13.80 15.06
CA ALA A 325 37.21 -13.40 14.70
C ALA A 325 38.25 -14.43 15.19
N TYR A 326 38.11 -14.92 16.41
CA TYR A 326 38.99 -15.96 16.92
C TYR A 326 38.88 -17.29 16.16
N ILE A 327 37.65 -17.70 15.81
CA ILE A 327 37.41 -18.91 15.02
C ILE A 327 38.07 -18.80 13.64
N ASN A 328 37.93 -17.67 12.97
CA ASN A 328 38.53 -17.45 11.66
C ASN A 328 40.05 -17.41 11.71
N ILE A 329 40.63 -16.75 12.70
CA ILE A 329 42.08 -16.78 12.92
C ILE A 329 42.58 -18.22 13.15
N ALA A 330 41.89 -18.98 14.00
CA ALA A 330 42.25 -20.38 14.27
C ALA A 330 42.16 -21.25 12.99
N GLY A 331 41.11 -21.06 12.18
CA GLY A 331 40.95 -21.72 10.88
C GLY A 331 42.12 -21.44 9.95
N ILE A 332 42.53 -20.19 9.82
CA ILE A 332 43.71 -19.80 9.00
C ILE A 332 44.99 -20.49 9.48
N TYR A 333 45.23 -20.57 10.80
CA TYR A 333 46.41 -21.23 11.29
C TYR A 333 46.39 -22.76 11.11
N ILE A 334 45.21 -23.39 11.20
CA ILE A 334 45.05 -24.82 10.93
C ILE A 334 45.37 -25.11 9.45
N ASP A 335 44.83 -24.29 8.52
CA ASP A 335 45.08 -24.45 7.08
C ASP A 335 46.55 -24.23 6.70
N LYS A 336 47.25 -23.30 7.37
CA LYS A 336 48.71 -23.11 7.20
C LYS A 336 49.55 -24.26 7.72
N SER A 337 49.03 -25.10 8.60
CA SER A 337 49.74 -26.22 9.22
C SER A 337 49.60 -27.55 8.48
N ASN A 338 48.67 -27.64 7.54
CA ASN A 338 48.44 -28.79 6.67
C ASN A 338 49.12 -28.63 5.31
#